data_e9846ddc465a1b03ee82dd54d6bfdc20
#
_entry.id   e9846ddc465a1b03ee82dd54d6bfdc20
#
_cell.length_a   1.000
_cell.length_b   1.000
_cell.length_c   1.000
_cell.angle_alpha   90.00
_cell.angle_beta   90.00
_cell.angle_gamma   90.00
#
_symmetry.space_group_name_H-M   'P 1'
#
loop_
_entity.id
_entity.type
_entity.pdbx_description
1 polymer ?
#
loop_
_entity_poly.entity_id
_entity_poly.type
_entity_poly.pdbx_seq_one_letter_code
_entity_poly.pdbx_strand_id
1 'polypeptide(L)'
;VIGVGNRGAVESILIDARPQAKYQRGTIPSSLNIADTDFEVGYKQIADVSKDKEIIVFCGGYACTKSAIVADLLMKKGHKNVKVYNAGEPEWSKKDYLEVDTLVVKAYFENNSALLVDARPHVKYLQETILGSISIPDTNFDKLAGRFPIDKDEKIVVFCAGYECEKSNIVAEKLYKLGYKNVVVYAGGLPEWKKQSLPTTAGAKKVDAVKKEQKPEFSKNGAKLGKDDGSIDGEWLKALIVENKVPEYIQIVNVLPEKEFKKGNIKGSINIETDKLSAKEIVAKLP
;
A
#
# COMPACT_ATOMS: atom_id res chain seq x y z
N VAL A 1 -3.30 23.18 2.66
CA VAL A 1 -2.02 22.49 2.81
C VAL A 1 -1.47 22.28 1.43
N ILE A 2 -0.44 23.03 1.10
CA ILE A 2 0.10 23.09 -0.25
C ILE A 2 1.05 21.92 -0.40
N GLY A 3 0.69 20.91 -1.18
CA GLY A 3 1.63 19.98 -1.76
C GLY A 3 2.70 19.42 -0.83
N VAL A 4 2.48 19.58 0.47
CA VAL A 4 3.33 19.04 1.50
C VAL A 4 3.03 17.56 1.60
N GLY A 5 2.40 17.06 0.63
CA GLY A 5 2.14 15.66 0.69
C GLY A 5 3.34 14.94 1.22
N ASN A 6 3.16 13.92 1.54
CA ASN A 6 3.95 12.81 1.90
C ASN A 6 5.42 12.73 1.38
N ARG A 7 5.93 13.72 0.69
CA ARG A 7 7.29 13.75 0.15
C ARG A 7 8.22 14.77 0.83
N GLY A 8 7.87 15.23 2.03
CA GLY A 8 8.67 16.24 2.70
C GLY A 8 8.69 17.56 1.94
N ALA A 9 9.74 18.33 2.04
CA ALA A 9 9.87 19.62 1.37
C ALA A 9 10.03 19.42 -0.14
N VAL A 10 8.91 19.31 -0.86
CA VAL A 10 8.92 19.43 -2.33
C VAL A 10 9.27 20.87 -2.66
N GLU A 11 10.40 21.08 -3.32
CA GLU A 11 10.82 22.43 -3.70
C GLU A 11 9.84 23.09 -4.67
N SER A 12 9.18 22.31 -5.53
CA SER A 12 8.22 22.76 -6.53
C SER A 12 6.79 22.39 -6.14
N ILE A 13 5.82 23.20 -6.57
CA ILE A 13 4.40 22.86 -6.47
C ILE A 13 4.01 22.06 -7.72
N LEU A 14 3.44 20.88 -7.52
CA LEU A 14 2.90 20.07 -8.61
C LEU A 14 1.41 20.34 -8.76
N ILE A 15 0.95 20.58 -9.98
CA ILE A 15 -0.47 20.84 -10.30
C ILE A 15 -0.93 19.85 -11.36
N ASP A 16 -1.95 19.07 -11.02
CA ASP A 16 -2.69 18.25 -11.95
C ASP A 16 -3.86 19.06 -12.56
N ALA A 17 -3.75 19.36 -13.84
CA ALA A 17 -4.74 20.13 -14.59
C ALA A 17 -5.90 19.29 -15.12
N ARG A 18 -5.92 17.98 -14.84
CA ARG A 18 -7.01 17.09 -15.26
C ARG A 18 -8.27 17.35 -14.41
N PRO A 19 -9.46 16.98 -14.95
CA PRO A 19 -10.70 17.02 -14.17
C PRO A 19 -10.57 16.23 -12.87
N GLN A 20 -11.24 16.67 -11.81
CA GLN A 20 -11.19 16.08 -10.47
C GLN A 20 -11.39 14.56 -10.47
N ALA A 21 -12.32 14.04 -11.27
CA ALA A 21 -12.58 12.61 -11.36
C ALA A 21 -11.36 11.80 -11.90
N LYS A 22 -10.49 12.42 -12.71
CA LYS A 22 -9.25 11.79 -13.17
C LYS A 22 -8.16 11.88 -12.12
N TYR A 23 -8.03 13.04 -11.47
CA TYR A 23 -7.14 13.26 -10.33
C TYR A 23 -7.38 12.24 -9.22
N GLN A 24 -8.62 12.06 -8.79
CA GLN A 24 -9.00 11.13 -7.72
C GLN A 24 -8.66 9.67 -8.02
N ARG A 25 -8.72 9.27 -9.31
CA ARG A 25 -8.38 7.90 -9.73
C ARG A 25 -6.88 7.59 -9.68
N GLY A 26 -6.04 8.61 -9.74
CA GLY A 26 -4.61 8.49 -9.64
C GLY A 26 -3.92 9.75 -10.14
N THR A 27 -3.02 10.29 -9.33
CA THR A 27 -2.24 11.48 -9.66
C THR A 27 -0.77 11.30 -9.28
N ILE A 28 0.09 12.16 -9.80
CA ILE A 28 1.49 12.23 -9.36
C ILE A 28 1.50 12.62 -7.88
N PRO A 29 2.24 11.93 -7.02
CA PRO A 29 2.23 12.18 -5.58
C PRO A 29 2.49 13.64 -5.21
N SER A 30 1.77 14.12 -4.19
CA SER A 30 1.82 15.49 -3.67
C SER A 30 1.28 16.56 -4.61
N SER A 31 0.56 16.20 -5.67
CA SER A 31 -0.05 17.17 -6.57
C SER A 31 -1.31 17.80 -5.99
N LEU A 32 -1.55 19.05 -6.34
CA LEU A 32 -2.83 19.73 -6.16
C LEU A 32 -3.66 19.60 -7.43
N ASN A 33 -4.97 19.46 -7.29
CA ASN A 33 -5.85 19.50 -8.45
C ASN A 33 -6.31 20.94 -8.72
N ILE A 34 -5.91 21.49 -9.86
CA ILE A 34 -6.38 22.76 -10.38
C ILE A 34 -6.77 22.54 -11.85
N ALA A 35 -8.01 22.12 -12.05
CA ALA A 35 -8.52 21.83 -13.38
C ALA A 35 -8.69 23.12 -14.20
N ASP A 36 -8.51 23.02 -15.53
CA ASP A 36 -8.69 24.12 -16.47
C ASP A 36 -10.10 24.71 -16.42
N THR A 37 -11.12 23.87 -16.22
CA THR A 37 -12.54 24.24 -16.16
C THR A 37 -12.95 24.97 -14.88
N ASP A 38 -12.23 24.72 -13.77
CA ASP A 38 -12.53 25.23 -12.43
C ASP A 38 -11.35 25.99 -11.83
N PHE A 39 -10.56 26.62 -12.68
CA PHE A 39 -9.29 27.24 -12.30
C PHE A 39 -9.40 28.18 -11.10
N GLU A 40 -10.37 29.09 -11.09
CA GLU A 40 -10.52 30.10 -10.02
C GLU A 40 -10.81 29.46 -8.65
N VAL A 41 -11.52 28.33 -8.63
CA VAL A 41 -11.79 27.57 -7.41
C VAL A 41 -10.51 26.87 -6.93
N GLY A 42 -9.84 26.18 -7.84
CA GLY A 42 -8.60 25.47 -7.55
C GLY A 42 -7.45 26.39 -7.17
N TYR A 43 -7.36 27.54 -7.81
CA TYR A 43 -6.33 28.56 -7.59
C TYR A 43 -6.28 29.08 -6.14
N LYS A 44 -7.41 29.11 -5.44
CA LYS A 44 -7.46 29.50 -4.02
C LYS A 44 -6.50 28.70 -3.13
N GLN A 45 -6.15 27.49 -3.53
CA GLN A 45 -5.22 26.62 -2.79
C GLN A 45 -3.78 27.17 -2.79
N ILE A 46 -3.44 28.02 -3.78
CA ILE A 46 -2.09 28.58 -3.97
C ILE A 46 -2.09 30.11 -4.08
N ALA A 47 -3.19 30.76 -3.76
CA ALA A 47 -3.33 32.22 -3.92
C ALA A 47 -2.25 33.00 -3.15
N ASP A 48 -1.89 32.54 -1.95
CA ASP A 48 -0.92 33.13 -1.03
C ASP A 48 0.53 32.64 -1.27
N VAL A 49 0.73 31.78 -2.27
CA VAL A 49 2.07 31.28 -2.60
C VAL A 49 2.88 32.36 -3.30
N SER A 50 4.18 32.48 -2.97
CA SER A 50 5.12 33.39 -3.63
C SER A 50 5.04 33.24 -5.15
N LYS A 51 5.02 34.36 -5.87
CA LYS A 51 4.99 34.40 -7.33
C LYS A 51 6.28 33.92 -8.00
N ASP A 52 7.36 33.82 -7.24
CA ASP A 52 8.64 33.28 -7.69
C ASP A 52 8.80 31.77 -7.42
N LYS A 53 7.86 31.17 -6.68
CA LYS A 53 7.86 29.73 -6.41
C LYS A 53 7.73 28.93 -7.70
N GLU A 54 8.54 27.90 -7.86
CA GLU A 54 8.43 26.99 -8.99
C GLU A 54 7.11 26.21 -8.94
N ILE A 55 6.38 26.23 -10.05
CA ILE A 55 5.15 25.47 -10.25
C ILE A 55 5.33 24.59 -11.49
N ILE A 56 5.05 23.29 -11.35
CA ILE A 56 5.08 22.35 -12.46
C ILE A 56 3.65 21.87 -12.70
N VAL A 57 3.12 22.14 -13.88
CA VAL A 57 1.77 21.74 -14.27
C VAL A 57 1.82 20.55 -15.21
N PHE A 58 0.98 19.55 -14.99
CA PHE A 58 0.86 18.41 -15.87
C PHE A 58 -0.60 18.04 -16.13
N CYS A 59 -0.83 17.18 -17.12
CA CYS A 59 -2.15 16.61 -17.42
C CYS A 59 -2.06 15.19 -17.97
N GLY A 60 -2.90 14.82 -18.94
CA GLY A 60 -3.03 13.48 -19.51
C GLY A 60 -2.04 13.13 -20.63
N GLY A 61 -0.87 13.77 -20.68
CA GLY A 61 0.19 13.48 -21.66
C GLY A 61 0.22 14.43 -22.85
N TYR A 62 1.07 14.13 -23.83
CA TYR A 62 1.42 15.05 -24.94
C TYR A 62 0.24 15.60 -25.75
N ALA A 63 -0.81 14.83 -25.91
CA ALA A 63 -2.02 15.26 -26.64
C ALA A 63 -2.97 16.13 -25.81
N CYS A 64 -2.70 16.34 -24.52
CA CYS A 64 -3.55 17.09 -23.61
C CYS A 64 -3.10 18.55 -23.49
N THR A 65 -3.98 19.49 -23.78
CA THR A 65 -3.69 20.93 -23.71
C THR A 65 -3.96 21.56 -22.35
N LYS A 66 -4.57 20.86 -21.42
CA LYS A 66 -5.03 21.41 -20.13
C LYS A 66 -3.91 21.98 -19.27
N SER A 67 -2.75 21.32 -19.25
CA SER A 67 -1.58 21.81 -18.50
C SER A 67 -1.06 23.12 -19.05
N ALA A 68 -1.06 23.31 -20.37
CA ALA A 68 -0.66 24.57 -21.01
C ALA A 68 -1.66 25.68 -20.68
N ILE A 69 -2.98 25.40 -20.71
CA ILE A 69 -4.03 26.36 -20.35
C ILE A 69 -3.87 26.81 -18.89
N VAL A 70 -3.70 25.87 -17.96
CA VAL A 70 -3.53 26.20 -16.53
C VAL A 70 -2.22 26.95 -16.30
N ALA A 71 -1.13 26.60 -16.98
CA ALA A 71 0.13 27.33 -16.90
C ALA A 71 -0.02 28.79 -17.36
N ASP A 72 -0.71 29.04 -18.47
CA ASP A 72 -1.00 30.40 -18.95
C ASP A 72 -1.84 31.21 -17.94
N LEU A 73 -2.87 30.59 -17.38
CA LEU A 73 -3.69 31.21 -16.33
C LEU A 73 -2.88 31.57 -15.08
N LEU A 74 -1.96 30.70 -14.65
CA LEU A 74 -1.04 30.97 -13.53
C LEU A 74 -0.11 32.15 -13.83
N MET A 75 0.45 32.23 -15.04
CA MET A 75 1.26 33.35 -15.47
C MET A 75 0.46 34.65 -15.48
N LYS A 76 -0.80 34.62 -15.93
CA LYS A 76 -1.72 35.76 -15.83
C LYS A 76 -2.02 36.20 -14.39
N LYS A 77 -1.97 35.29 -13.43
CA LYS A 77 -2.05 35.57 -11.98
C LYS A 77 -0.73 36.09 -11.39
N GLY A 78 0.31 36.25 -12.22
CA GLY A 78 1.60 36.82 -11.83
C GLY A 78 2.67 35.81 -11.39
N HIS A 79 2.43 34.50 -11.49
CA HIS A 79 3.47 33.52 -11.22
C HIS A 79 4.53 33.52 -12.34
N LYS A 80 5.81 33.62 -11.95
CA LYS A 80 6.92 33.84 -12.89
C LYS A 80 7.68 32.55 -13.27
N ASN A 81 7.59 31.53 -12.44
CA ASN A 81 8.34 30.28 -12.61
C ASN A 81 7.38 29.09 -12.79
N VAL A 82 6.69 29.09 -13.94
CA VAL A 82 5.72 28.04 -14.29
C VAL A 82 6.30 27.17 -15.40
N LYS A 83 6.31 25.85 -15.17
CA LYS A 83 6.78 24.84 -16.13
C LYS A 83 5.67 23.86 -16.45
N VAL A 84 5.74 23.21 -17.61
CA VAL A 84 4.77 22.17 -18.02
C VAL A 84 5.50 20.85 -18.19
N TYR A 85 5.01 19.82 -17.53
CA TYR A 85 5.43 18.44 -17.73
C TYR A 85 4.50 17.79 -18.75
N ASN A 86 4.89 17.88 -20.04
CA ASN A 86 4.05 17.46 -21.17
C ASN A 86 3.76 15.95 -21.22
N ALA A 87 4.68 15.12 -20.76
CA ALA A 87 4.46 13.67 -20.71
C ALA A 87 3.37 13.27 -19.69
N GLY A 88 3.17 14.08 -18.66
CA GLY A 88 2.07 13.99 -17.70
C GLY A 88 2.00 12.71 -16.90
N GLU A 89 0.83 12.46 -16.31
CA GLU A 89 0.59 11.28 -15.47
C GLU A 89 0.81 9.94 -16.22
N PRO A 90 0.44 9.77 -17.50
CA PRO A 90 0.63 8.48 -18.19
C PRO A 90 2.09 8.06 -18.35
N GLU A 91 3.03 8.99 -18.40
CA GLU A 91 4.46 8.65 -18.43
C GLU A 91 4.99 8.41 -17.02
N TRP A 92 4.50 9.17 -16.04
CA TRP A 92 4.84 8.98 -14.63
C TRP A 92 4.44 7.59 -14.15
N SER A 93 3.19 7.18 -14.39
CA SER A 93 2.61 5.91 -13.92
C SER A 93 3.35 4.66 -14.43
N LYS A 94 4.16 4.79 -15.50
CA LYS A 94 5.05 3.73 -15.98
C LYS A 94 6.34 3.61 -15.16
N LYS A 95 6.68 4.63 -14.40
CA LYS A 95 8.00 4.78 -13.76
C LYS A 95 7.92 4.85 -12.24
N ASP A 96 6.75 5.16 -11.70
CA ASP A 96 6.57 5.34 -10.26
C ASP A 96 5.10 5.16 -9.87
N TYR A 97 4.84 5.07 -8.56
CA TYR A 97 3.50 4.92 -8.01
C TYR A 97 2.68 6.21 -8.14
N LEU A 98 1.37 6.06 -7.98
CA LEU A 98 0.40 7.16 -7.95
C LEU A 98 -0.21 7.32 -6.56
N GLU A 99 -0.71 8.52 -6.28
CA GLU A 99 -1.65 8.75 -5.18
C GLU A 99 -3.08 8.59 -5.66
N VAL A 100 -3.93 8.03 -4.79
CA VAL A 100 -5.36 7.78 -5.06
C VAL A 100 -6.24 8.31 -3.93
N ASP A 101 -7.47 8.66 -4.28
CA ASP A 101 -8.49 9.15 -3.34
C ASP A 101 -9.19 8.01 -2.59
N THR A 102 -9.88 8.36 -1.50
CA THR A 102 -10.68 7.45 -0.69
C THR A 102 -11.67 6.63 -1.49
N LEU A 103 -12.31 7.21 -2.50
CA LEU A 103 -13.27 6.49 -3.35
C LEU A 103 -12.64 5.28 -4.04
N VAL A 104 -11.41 5.41 -4.50
CA VAL A 104 -10.68 4.32 -5.16
C VAL A 104 -10.30 3.23 -4.15
N VAL A 105 -9.78 3.64 -2.99
CA VAL A 105 -9.39 2.69 -1.94
C VAL A 105 -10.61 1.97 -1.37
N LYS A 106 -11.74 2.68 -1.22
CA LYS A 106 -13.01 2.08 -0.82
C LYS A 106 -13.44 1.00 -1.80
N ALA A 107 -13.36 1.26 -3.10
CA ALA A 107 -13.69 0.26 -4.12
C ALA A 107 -12.77 -0.98 -4.04
N TYR A 108 -11.47 -0.79 -3.82
CA TYR A 108 -10.54 -1.91 -3.61
C TYR A 108 -10.87 -2.70 -2.35
N PHE A 109 -11.22 -2.01 -1.26
CA PHE A 109 -11.61 -2.62 0.00
C PHE A 109 -12.89 -3.46 -0.15
N GLU A 110 -13.95 -2.88 -0.73
CA GLU A 110 -15.25 -3.54 -0.91
C GLU A 110 -15.19 -4.77 -1.83
N ASN A 111 -14.32 -4.71 -2.84
CA ASN A 111 -14.12 -5.82 -3.79
C ASN A 111 -13.01 -6.80 -3.37
N ASN A 112 -12.35 -6.57 -2.23
CA ASN A 112 -11.20 -7.34 -1.77
C ASN A 112 -10.13 -7.53 -2.89
N SER A 113 -9.85 -6.46 -3.63
CA SER A 113 -9.03 -6.49 -4.86
C SER A 113 -7.68 -5.81 -4.71
N ALA A 114 -7.24 -5.52 -3.48
CA ALA A 114 -5.93 -5.00 -3.16
C ALA A 114 -5.48 -5.40 -1.77
N LEU A 115 -4.17 -5.58 -1.60
CA LEU A 115 -3.56 -5.68 -0.29
C LEU A 115 -3.45 -4.27 0.33
N LEU A 116 -4.07 -4.06 1.49
CA LEU A 116 -3.97 -2.80 2.24
C LEU A 116 -2.80 -2.87 3.22
N VAL A 117 -1.92 -1.88 3.18
CA VAL A 117 -0.68 -1.84 3.97
C VAL A 117 -0.63 -0.58 4.82
N ASP A 118 -0.61 -0.75 6.14
CA ASP A 118 -0.42 0.32 7.10
C ASP A 118 1.08 0.53 7.36
N ALA A 119 1.61 1.66 6.89
CA ALA A 119 3.03 2.02 7.04
C ALA A 119 3.35 2.73 8.37
N ARG A 120 2.36 2.93 9.24
CA ARG A 120 2.56 3.54 10.56
C ARG A 120 3.32 2.59 11.50
N PRO A 121 3.91 3.13 12.60
CA PRO A 121 4.47 2.28 13.65
C PRO A 121 3.49 1.22 14.12
N HIS A 122 3.96 0.00 14.33
CA HIS A 122 3.11 -1.16 14.68
C HIS A 122 2.18 -0.89 15.88
N VAL A 123 2.64 -0.12 16.88
CA VAL A 123 1.81 0.28 18.02
C VAL A 123 0.56 1.08 17.59
N LYS A 124 0.66 1.89 16.53
CA LYS A 124 -0.47 2.64 15.98
C LYS A 124 -1.44 1.75 15.20
N TYR A 125 -0.90 0.80 14.46
CA TYR A 125 -1.69 -0.25 13.80
C TYR A 125 -2.51 -1.05 14.83
N LEU A 126 -1.91 -1.47 15.95
CA LEU A 126 -2.60 -2.21 17.00
C LEU A 126 -3.70 -1.40 17.71
N GLN A 127 -3.58 -0.08 17.77
CA GLN A 127 -4.61 0.79 18.31
C GLN A 127 -5.84 0.83 17.41
N GLU A 128 -5.64 1.11 16.14
CA GLU A 128 -6.68 1.17 15.13
C GLU A 128 -6.06 1.22 13.74
N THR A 129 -6.62 0.50 12.78
CA THR A 129 -6.23 0.54 11.38
C THR A 129 -7.44 0.30 10.45
N ILE A 130 -7.26 0.45 9.14
CA ILE A 130 -8.25 0.04 8.14
C ILE A 130 -8.43 -1.47 8.25
N LEU A 131 -9.67 -1.93 8.34
CA LEU A 131 -9.99 -3.35 8.49
C LEU A 131 -9.37 -4.17 7.33
N GLY A 132 -8.77 -5.31 7.66
CA GLY A 132 -8.13 -6.19 6.67
C GLY A 132 -6.73 -5.76 6.22
N SER A 133 -6.19 -4.64 6.71
CA SER A 133 -4.83 -4.23 6.39
C SER A 133 -3.77 -5.01 7.17
N ILE A 134 -2.56 -5.07 6.63
CA ILE A 134 -1.37 -5.60 7.30
C ILE A 134 -0.46 -4.46 7.77
N SER A 135 0.32 -4.70 8.84
CA SER A 135 1.28 -3.73 9.37
C SER A 135 2.66 -3.94 8.77
N ILE A 136 3.12 -2.94 8.01
CA ILE A 136 4.49 -2.88 7.47
C ILE A 136 5.05 -1.48 7.74
N PRO A 137 5.53 -1.21 8.98
CA PRO A 137 6.17 0.07 9.29
C PRO A 137 7.36 0.35 8.37
N ASP A 138 7.50 1.61 7.95
CA ASP A 138 8.60 2.09 7.10
C ASP A 138 9.99 1.70 7.63
N THR A 139 10.16 1.73 8.96
CA THR A 139 11.41 1.37 9.66
C THR A 139 11.70 -0.13 9.71
N ASN A 140 10.68 -0.96 9.51
CA ASN A 140 10.79 -2.42 9.57
C ASN A 140 10.55 -3.10 8.22
N PHE A 141 10.48 -2.33 7.13
CA PHE A 141 10.16 -2.81 5.81
C PHE A 141 11.00 -4.03 5.39
N ASP A 142 12.32 -3.93 5.52
CA ASP A 142 13.24 -4.97 5.02
C ASP A 142 13.06 -6.31 5.76
N LYS A 143 12.71 -6.26 7.05
CA LYS A 143 12.42 -7.46 7.87
C LYS A 143 11.06 -8.07 7.55
N LEU A 144 10.14 -7.28 7.01
CA LEU A 144 8.75 -7.68 6.76
C LEU A 144 8.44 -7.84 5.27
N ALA A 145 9.43 -7.65 4.40
CA ALA A 145 9.27 -7.72 2.95
C ALA A 145 8.70 -9.06 2.45
N GLY A 146 8.94 -10.15 3.18
CA GLY A 146 8.37 -11.46 2.88
C GLY A 146 6.86 -11.59 3.11
N ARG A 147 6.19 -10.56 3.66
CA ARG A 147 4.73 -10.52 3.81
C ARG A 147 3.99 -10.03 2.57
N PHE A 148 4.73 -9.47 1.61
CA PHE A 148 4.14 -9.03 0.36
C PHE A 148 3.88 -10.21 -0.59
N PRO A 149 2.91 -10.07 -1.51
CA PRO A 149 2.61 -11.09 -2.50
C PRO A 149 3.83 -11.47 -3.33
N ILE A 150 3.92 -12.73 -3.71
CA ILE A 150 4.96 -13.21 -4.63
C ILE A 150 4.74 -12.60 -6.03
N ASP A 151 3.47 -12.51 -6.44
CA ASP A 151 3.10 -11.85 -7.69
C ASP A 151 3.31 -10.32 -7.57
N LYS A 152 4.20 -9.80 -8.41
CA LYS A 152 4.55 -8.38 -8.43
C LYS A 152 3.51 -7.50 -9.13
N ASP A 153 2.54 -8.11 -9.79
CA ASP A 153 1.45 -7.41 -10.46
C ASP A 153 0.20 -7.28 -9.56
N GLU A 154 0.22 -7.85 -8.34
CA GLU A 154 -0.86 -7.63 -7.39
C GLU A 154 -0.99 -6.16 -6.97
N LYS A 155 -2.24 -5.73 -6.80
CA LYS A 155 -2.55 -4.36 -6.36
C LYS A 155 -2.22 -4.20 -4.88
N ILE A 156 -1.38 -3.21 -4.57
CA ILE A 156 -1.01 -2.85 -3.20
C ILE A 156 -1.38 -1.39 -2.95
N VAL A 157 -2.13 -1.14 -1.89
CA VAL A 157 -2.46 0.20 -1.41
C VAL A 157 -1.70 0.45 -0.11
N VAL A 158 -0.81 1.42 -0.10
CA VAL A 158 -0.05 1.81 1.09
C VAL A 158 -0.65 3.08 1.69
N PHE A 159 -0.90 3.09 2.98
CA PHE A 159 -1.43 4.26 3.69
C PHE A 159 -0.68 4.52 5.02
N CYS A 160 -0.86 5.71 5.56
CA CYS A 160 -0.30 6.08 6.85
C CYS A 160 -1.23 7.03 7.66
N ALA A 161 -0.67 8.02 8.35
CA ALA A 161 -1.40 8.92 9.24
C ALA A 161 -2.06 10.13 8.55
N GLY A 162 -2.13 10.14 7.22
CA GLY A 162 -2.73 11.23 6.45
C GLY A 162 -1.70 12.03 5.65
N TYR A 163 -2.16 13.15 5.07
CA TYR A 163 -1.42 13.93 4.06
C TYR A 163 -0.03 14.42 4.49
N GLU A 164 0.20 14.63 5.77
CA GLU A 164 1.49 15.11 6.29
C GLU A 164 2.48 13.97 6.61
N CYS A 165 2.12 12.72 6.30
CA CYS A 165 2.90 11.55 6.69
C CYS A 165 3.65 10.96 5.49
N GLU A 166 4.98 10.91 5.56
CA GLU A 166 5.84 10.38 4.50
C GLU A 166 5.95 8.85 4.45
N LYS A 167 5.52 8.16 5.50
CA LYS A 167 5.79 6.72 5.67
C LYS A 167 5.19 5.84 4.57
N SER A 168 4.01 6.19 4.07
CA SER A 168 3.39 5.46 2.96
C SER A 168 4.19 5.60 1.67
N ASN A 169 4.75 6.78 1.41
CA ASN A 169 5.60 7.00 0.24
C ASN A 169 6.92 6.24 0.34
N ILE A 170 7.56 6.25 1.52
CA ILE A 170 8.80 5.49 1.77
C ILE A 170 8.57 4.00 1.49
N VAL A 171 7.46 3.43 1.97
CA VAL A 171 7.12 2.04 1.73
C VAL A 171 6.79 1.79 0.25
N ALA A 172 6.03 2.68 -0.40
CA ALA A 172 5.68 2.56 -1.81
C ALA A 172 6.93 2.61 -2.72
N GLU A 173 7.87 3.52 -2.46
CA GLU A 173 9.15 3.58 -3.18
C GLU A 173 9.97 2.30 -3.04
N LYS A 174 10.05 1.75 -1.82
CA LYS A 174 10.74 0.49 -1.58
C LYS A 174 10.07 -0.67 -2.34
N LEU A 175 8.75 -0.73 -2.35
CA LEU A 175 8.01 -1.73 -3.13
C LEU A 175 8.28 -1.60 -4.62
N TYR A 176 8.25 -0.38 -5.14
CA TYR A 176 8.53 -0.12 -6.55
C TYR A 176 9.95 -0.57 -6.94
N LYS A 177 10.95 -0.27 -6.09
CA LYS A 177 12.34 -0.75 -6.25
C LYS A 177 12.46 -2.27 -6.20
N LEU A 178 11.58 -2.97 -5.47
CA LEU A 178 11.51 -4.43 -5.46
C LEU A 178 10.74 -5.02 -6.66
N GLY A 179 10.28 -4.17 -7.59
CA GLY A 179 9.63 -4.57 -8.84
C GLY A 179 8.11 -4.74 -8.76
N TYR A 180 7.45 -4.32 -7.67
CA TYR A 180 6.00 -4.24 -7.63
C TYR A 180 5.51 -3.10 -8.52
N LYS A 181 4.63 -3.42 -9.49
CA LYS A 181 4.20 -2.46 -10.52
C LYS A 181 2.87 -1.77 -10.20
N ASN A 182 2.01 -2.42 -9.42
CA ASN A 182 0.67 -1.97 -9.10
C ASN A 182 0.56 -1.40 -7.69
N VAL A 183 1.51 -0.52 -7.31
CA VAL A 183 1.52 0.16 -6.02
C VAL A 183 0.84 1.52 -6.14
N VAL A 184 -0.03 1.84 -5.19
CA VAL A 184 -0.62 3.17 -5.04
C VAL A 184 -0.54 3.63 -3.58
N VAL A 185 -0.45 4.93 -3.37
CA VAL A 185 -0.48 5.54 -2.05
C VAL A 185 -1.85 6.15 -1.79
N TYR A 186 -2.43 5.82 -0.65
CA TYR A 186 -3.60 6.49 -0.12
C TYR A 186 -3.16 7.59 0.84
N ALA A 187 -2.97 8.81 0.31
CA ALA A 187 -2.44 9.94 1.05
C ALA A 187 -3.36 10.42 2.19
N GLY A 188 -4.68 10.33 2.03
CA GLY A 188 -5.66 10.62 3.07
C GLY A 188 -5.52 9.74 4.31
N GLY A 189 -5.03 8.52 4.13
CA GLY A 189 -4.72 7.58 5.19
C GLY A 189 -5.89 7.26 6.12
N LEU A 190 -5.58 6.75 7.31
CA LEU A 190 -6.60 6.39 8.29
C LEU A 190 -7.51 7.59 8.72
N PRO A 191 -7.01 8.82 8.87
CA PRO A 191 -7.89 9.95 9.26
C PRO A 191 -9.00 10.22 8.26
N GLU A 192 -8.70 10.27 6.95
CA GLU A 192 -9.72 10.53 5.93
C GLU A 192 -10.68 9.34 5.78
N TRP A 193 -10.17 8.10 5.93
CA TRP A 193 -10.98 6.89 5.97
C TRP A 193 -12.02 6.93 7.08
N LYS A 194 -11.60 7.33 8.29
CA LYS A 194 -12.50 7.50 9.46
C LYS A 194 -13.51 8.60 9.29
N LYS A 195 -13.11 9.74 8.71
CA LYS A 195 -14.00 10.87 8.43
C LYS A 195 -15.18 10.46 7.54
N GLN A 196 -14.96 9.49 6.65
CA GLN A 196 -16.01 8.91 5.81
C GLN A 196 -16.74 7.74 6.48
N SER A 197 -16.51 7.50 7.78
CA SER A 197 -17.15 6.43 8.56
C SER A 197 -16.94 5.03 7.98
N LEU A 198 -15.80 4.80 7.32
CA LEU A 198 -15.47 3.52 6.71
C LEU A 198 -14.89 2.53 7.74
N PRO A 199 -14.96 1.21 7.50
CA PRO A 199 -14.62 0.18 8.49
C PRO A 199 -13.17 0.25 8.97
N THR A 200 -13.02 0.26 10.31
CA THR A 200 -11.72 0.15 10.99
C THR A 200 -11.76 -0.96 12.03
N THR A 201 -10.61 -1.38 12.52
CA THR A 201 -10.52 -2.37 13.59
C THR A 201 -11.13 -1.90 14.92
N ALA A 202 -11.18 -0.59 15.20
CA ALA A 202 -11.84 -0.05 16.39
C ALA A 202 -13.37 -0.06 16.25
N GLY A 203 -13.90 0.17 15.06
CA GLY A 203 -15.33 0.04 14.76
C GLY A 203 -15.83 -1.39 14.88
N ALA A 204 -15.00 -2.36 14.47
CA ALA A 204 -15.29 -3.78 14.61
C ALA A 204 -15.47 -4.23 16.09
N LYS A 205 -14.89 -3.48 17.04
CA LYS A 205 -15.11 -3.72 18.48
C LYS A 205 -16.47 -3.23 19.01
N LYS A 206 -17.18 -2.39 18.24
CA LYS A 206 -18.50 -1.83 18.61
C LYS A 206 -19.67 -2.46 17.87
N VAL A 207 -19.41 -3.33 16.91
CA VAL A 207 -20.46 -4.16 16.32
C VAL A 207 -20.70 -5.30 17.30
N ASP A 208 -21.62 -5.08 18.26
CA ASP A 208 -22.18 -6.15 19.03
C ASP A 208 -22.61 -7.26 18.07
N ALA A 209 -22.02 -8.43 18.29
CA ALA A 209 -22.54 -9.74 17.92
C ALA A 209 -23.30 -9.84 16.57
N VAL A 210 -22.73 -9.39 15.47
CA VAL A 210 -22.85 -10.19 14.26
C VAL A 210 -22.09 -11.47 14.60
N LYS A 211 -22.84 -12.58 14.70
CA LYS A 211 -22.33 -13.90 15.02
C LYS A 211 -20.92 -14.02 14.50
N LYS A 212 -19.93 -14.20 15.39
CA LYS A 212 -18.66 -14.76 15.03
C LYS A 212 -19.03 -15.98 14.18
N GLU A 213 -18.86 -15.91 12.88
CA GLU A 213 -18.55 -17.13 12.17
C GLU A 213 -17.33 -17.63 12.92
N GLN A 214 -17.53 -18.67 13.71
CA GLN A 214 -16.44 -19.32 14.41
C GLN A 214 -15.46 -19.66 13.29
N LYS A 215 -14.24 -19.06 13.34
CA LYS A 215 -13.15 -19.55 12.49
C LYS A 215 -13.27 -21.05 12.58
N PRO A 216 -13.37 -21.76 11.47
CA PRO A 216 -13.47 -23.20 11.54
C PRO A 216 -12.29 -23.68 12.40
N GLU A 217 -12.56 -24.48 13.41
CA GLU A 217 -11.51 -24.99 14.30
C GLU A 217 -10.44 -25.75 13.48
N PHE A 218 -10.85 -26.26 12.32
CA PHE A 218 -10.01 -27.02 11.40
C PHE A 218 -10.06 -26.41 9.98
N SER A 219 -8.95 -26.46 9.28
CA SER A 219 -8.87 -26.15 7.86
C SER A 219 -9.71 -27.15 7.02
N LYS A 220 -9.95 -26.81 5.74
CA LYS A 220 -10.63 -27.71 4.80
C LYS A 220 -9.96 -29.10 4.71
N ASN A 221 -8.66 -29.16 4.97
CA ASN A 221 -7.85 -30.38 4.94
C ASN A 221 -7.66 -31.02 6.33
N GLY A 222 -8.36 -30.54 7.37
CA GLY A 222 -8.37 -31.14 8.70
C GLY A 222 -7.22 -30.69 9.63
N ALA A 223 -6.41 -29.72 9.27
CA ALA A 223 -5.41 -29.14 10.17
C ALA A 223 -6.07 -28.20 11.18
N LYS A 224 -5.79 -28.35 12.46
CA LYS A 224 -6.28 -27.43 13.50
C LYS A 224 -5.65 -26.06 13.32
N LEU A 225 -6.48 -25.04 13.19
CA LEU A 225 -6.03 -23.67 12.95
C LEU A 225 -5.57 -23.00 14.25
N GLY A 226 -4.48 -22.26 14.16
CA GLY A 226 -3.95 -21.45 15.24
C GLY A 226 -4.71 -20.14 15.43
N LYS A 227 -4.23 -19.33 16.37
CA LYS A 227 -4.85 -18.03 16.70
C LYS A 227 -4.68 -16.99 15.59
N ASP A 228 -3.57 -17.06 14.87
CA ASP A 228 -3.25 -16.13 13.77
C ASP A 228 -3.74 -16.68 12.43
N ASP A 229 -4.05 -15.79 11.49
CA ASP A 229 -4.49 -16.19 10.16
C ASP A 229 -3.38 -16.93 9.42
N GLY A 230 -3.74 -18.07 8.83
CA GLY A 230 -2.80 -18.95 8.12
C GLY A 230 -1.89 -19.78 9.03
N SER A 231 -2.05 -19.69 10.36
CA SER A 231 -1.28 -20.50 11.29
C SER A 231 -1.99 -21.82 11.63
N ILE A 232 -1.18 -22.81 12.03
CA ILE A 232 -1.64 -24.08 12.60
C ILE A 232 -1.46 -24.03 14.12
N ASP A 233 -2.37 -24.66 14.88
CA ASP A 233 -2.25 -24.77 16.32
C ASP A 233 -0.99 -25.59 16.69
N GLY A 234 -0.08 -24.94 17.43
CA GLY A 234 1.23 -25.53 17.73
C GLY A 234 1.17 -26.75 18.66
N GLU A 235 0.25 -26.75 19.63
CA GLU A 235 0.11 -27.90 20.54
C GLU A 235 -0.53 -29.10 19.84
N TRP A 236 -1.49 -28.87 18.95
CA TRP A 236 -2.05 -29.90 18.11
C TRP A 236 -0.99 -30.53 17.18
N LEU A 237 -0.19 -29.71 16.49
CA LEU A 237 0.86 -30.22 15.61
C LEU A 237 1.92 -31.00 16.41
N LYS A 238 2.32 -30.47 17.58
CA LYS A 238 3.27 -31.13 18.48
C LYS A 238 2.77 -32.52 18.93
N ALA A 239 1.49 -32.63 19.30
CA ALA A 239 0.90 -33.90 19.69
C ALA A 239 1.00 -34.93 18.54
N LEU A 240 0.65 -34.54 17.31
CA LEU A 240 0.77 -35.41 16.13
C LEU A 240 2.20 -35.88 15.86
N ILE A 241 3.18 -34.98 16.02
CA ILE A 241 4.60 -35.31 15.82
C ILE A 241 5.09 -36.29 16.88
N VAL A 242 4.74 -36.07 18.15
CA VAL A 242 5.12 -36.97 19.27
C VAL A 242 4.52 -38.36 19.09
N GLU A 243 3.24 -38.44 18.68
CA GLU A 243 2.54 -39.70 18.45
C GLU A 243 2.88 -40.35 17.09
N ASN A 244 3.69 -39.69 16.27
CA ASN A 244 4.02 -40.12 14.90
C ASN A 244 2.76 -40.31 14.01
N LYS A 245 1.79 -39.39 14.17
CA LYS A 245 0.48 -39.38 13.47
C LYS A 245 0.29 -38.18 12.57
N VAL A 246 1.36 -37.53 12.14
CA VAL A 246 1.25 -36.38 11.19
C VAL A 246 0.60 -36.90 9.91
N PRO A 247 -0.54 -36.31 9.50
CA PRO A 247 -1.23 -36.74 8.28
C PRO A 247 -0.38 -36.54 7.03
N GLU A 248 -0.53 -37.38 6.02
CA GLU A 248 0.22 -37.33 4.76
C GLU A 248 0.04 -36.01 3.99
N TYR A 249 -1.10 -35.34 4.18
CA TYR A 249 -1.36 -34.02 3.57
C TYR A 249 -0.65 -32.85 4.28
N ILE A 250 0.10 -33.10 5.37
CA ILE A 250 0.88 -32.08 6.09
C ILE A 250 2.36 -32.36 5.87
N GLN A 251 3.02 -31.46 5.12
CA GLN A 251 4.46 -31.43 5.02
C GLN A 251 5.03 -30.34 5.92
N ILE A 252 5.90 -30.71 6.85
CA ILE A 252 6.60 -29.75 7.70
C ILE A 252 7.87 -29.32 6.97
N VAL A 253 8.01 -28.02 6.70
CA VAL A 253 9.17 -27.44 6.02
C VAL A 253 9.90 -26.51 6.97
N ASN A 254 11.19 -26.75 7.15
CA ASN A 254 12.09 -25.86 7.86
C ASN A 254 12.84 -24.98 6.82
N VAL A 255 12.72 -23.68 6.97
CA VAL A 255 13.29 -22.69 6.02
C VAL A 255 14.63 -22.09 6.47
N LEU A 256 15.18 -22.57 7.59
CA LEU A 256 16.46 -22.11 8.09
C LEU A 256 17.62 -22.59 7.19
N PRO A 257 18.78 -21.91 7.25
CA PRO A 257 20.01 -22.42 6.63
C PRO A 257 20.32 -23.85 7.06
N GLU A 258 20.84 -24.66 6.17
CA GLU A 258 21.14 -26.09 6.40
C GLU A 258 21.96 -26.32 7.66
N LYS A 259 22.91 -25.42 7.96
CA LYS A 259 23.73 -25.47 9.16
C LYS A 259 22.91 -25.38 10.45
N GLU A 260 21.87 -24.55 10.46
CA GLU A 260 20.98 -24.39 11.63
C GLU A 260 19.97 -25.54 11.70
N PHE A 261 19.49 -26.00 10.56
CA PHE A 261 18.64 -27.20 10.49
C PHE A 261 19.29 -28.44 11.09
N LYS A 262 20.61 -28.64 10.83
CA LYS A 262 21.38 -29.76 11.39
C LYS A 262 21.60 -29.68 12.90
N LYS A 263 21.54 -28.50 13.50
CA LYS A 263 21.64 -28.33 14.96
C LYS A 263 20.38 -28.76 15.70
N GLY A 264 19.22 -28.65 15.06
CA GLY A 264 17.94 -29.06 15.62
C GLY A 264 16.80 -28.74 14.67
N ASN A 265 15.91 -29.68 14.50
CA ASN A 265 14.74 -29.53 13.63
C ASN A 265 13.54 -30.29 14.21
N ILE A 266 12.36 -29.98 13.67
CA ILE A 266 11.15 -30.72 14.01
C ILE A 266 11.21 -32.09 13.29
N LYS A 267 10.96 -33.17 14.04
CA LYS A 267 10.96 -34.53 13.50
C LYS A 267 10.01 -34.63 12.28
N GLY A 268 10.51 -35.19 11.19
CA GLY A 268 9.77 -35.33 9.93
C GLY A 268 9.75 -34.08 9.04
N SER A 269 10.45 -33.01 9.44
CA SER A 269 10.59 -31.83 8.57
C SER A 269 11.64 -32.05 7.48
N ILE A 270 11.36 -31.47 6.30
CA ILE A 270 12.36 -31.28 5.24
C ILE A 270 12.96 -29.89 5.36
N ASN A 271 14.19 -29.71 4.87
CA ASN A 271 14.83 -28.41 4.83
C ASN A 271 14.79 -27.82 3.41
N ILE A 272 14.23 -26.63 3.29
CA ILE A 272 14.25 -25.84 2.05
C ILE A 272 14.81 -24.47 2.42
N GLU A 273 16.12 -24.28 2.20
CA GLU A 273 16.77 -22.99 2.45
C GLU A 273 16.27 -21.96 1.42
N THR A 274 15.43 -21.03 1.87
CA THR A 274 14.72 -20.09 0.98
C THR A 274 15.55 -18.91 0.54
N ASP A 275 16.61 -18.56 1.25
CA ASP A 275 17.42 -17.37 0.99
C ASP A 275 18.15 -17.40 -0.38
N LYS A 276 18.31 -18.60 -0.95
CA LYS A 276 19.06 -18.84 -2.19
C LYS A 276 18.20 -19.35 -3.34
N LEU A 277 16.89 -19.45 -3.15
CA LEU A 277 15.99 -20.08 -4.11
C LEU A 277 14.90 -19.11 -4.58
N SER A 278 14.56 -19.19 -5.86
CA SER A 278 13.36 -18.55 -6.38
C SER A 278 12.09 -19.28 -5.90
N ALA A 279 10.94 -18.62 -5.92
CA ALA A 279 9.66 -19.24 -5.57
C ALA A 279 9.36 -20.51 -6.37
N LYS A 280 9.73 -20.53 -7.68
CA LYS A 280 9.56 -21.70 -8.55
C LYS A 280 10.42 -22.88 -8.10
N GLU A 281 11.65 -22.64 -7.67
CA GLU A 281 12.56 -23.68 -7.16
C GLU A 281 12.12 -24.19 -5.78
N ILE A 282 11.54 -23.32 -4.93
CA ILE A 282 10.96 -23.69 -3.64
C ILE A 282 9.77 -24.65 -3.87
N VAL A 283 8.84 -24.27 -4.75
CA VAL A 283 7.66 -25.09 -5.07
C VAL A 283 8.08 -26.45 -5.65
N ALA A 284 9.11 -26.49 -6.52
CA ALA A 284 9.62 -27.73 -7.11
C ALA A 284 10.28 -28.69 -6.10
N LYS A 285 10.61 -28.24 -4.90
CA LYS A 285 11.20 -29.03 -3.81
C LYS A 285 10.15 -29.55 -2.81
N LEU A 286 8.92 -29.07 -2.92
CA LEU A 286 7.82 -29.61 -2.13
C LEU A 286 7.40 -30.97 -2.72
N PRO A 287 7.09 -31.97 -1.88
CA PRO A 287 6.68 -33.29 -2.31
C PRO A 287 5.33 -33.28 -3.01
#